data_7455642355965de7f27e2d0e24323afa
#
_entry.id   7455642355965de7f27e2d0e24323afa
#
_cell.length_a   1.000
_cell.length_b   1.000
_cell.length_c   1.000
_cell.angle_alpha   90.00
_cell.angle_beta   90.00
_cell.angle_gamma   90.00
#
_symmetry.space_group_name_H-M   'P 1'
#
loop_
_entity.id
_entity.type
_entity.pdbx_description
1 polymer ?
#
loop_
_entity_poly.entity_id
_entity_poly.type
_entity_poly.pdbx_seq_one_letter_code
_entity_poly.pdbx_strand_id
1 'polypeptide(L)'
;MSKDKERKKRKKKKRKFRKLFVSTAAFITAAVVVVFCIYHVYFETDYFNISPIEVSGNEAYNRDYIVEKSQIEEGEKIFEIDRKRAKEIIEDEVYVESARVVYELPDKILIQLREREEKYKILYKNEYIVTDKNGYVLRTGSEKNELLTIESFIDVLYNVGDSIQLTGIEDVQEIFRTIDYISDEFGSSSVRGISIYSKNSILLKTEYGTFIRLNLNQDIKYQIVFALKIINERFSNNLGVSNGMIDFTKGDSPIYIEDFEMEEYNE
;
A
#
# COMPACT_ATOMS: atom_id res chain seq x y z
N MET A 1 -29.29 -19.25 -81.50
CA MET A 1 -29.42 -18.23 -80.41
C MET A 1 -28.84 -18.57 -79.01
N SER A 2 -28.40 -19.79 -78.79
CA SER A 2 -27.89 -20.23 -77.42
C SER A 2 -26.44 -19.90 -77.21
N LYS A 3 -25.49 -20.13 -78.14
CA LYS A 3 -24.05 -19.96 -78.01
C LYS A 3 -23.60 -18.53 -77.73
N ASP A 4 -24.26 -17.50 -78.20
CA ASP A 4 -23.89 -16.11 -77.91
C ASP A 4 -24.25 -15.62 -76.52
N LYS A 5 -25.31 -16.14 -75.92
CA LYS A 5 -25.69 -15.83 -74.53
C LYS A 5 -24.67 -16.43 -73.56
N GLU A 6 -24.18 -17.64 -73.83
CA GLU A 6 -23.12 -18.26 -72.98
C GLU A 6 -21.76 -17.54 -73.11
N ARG A 7 -21.37 -17.11 -74.31
CA ARG A 7 -20.12 -16.33 -74.52
C ARG A 7 -20.19 -14.97 -73.75
N LYS A 8 -21.33 -14.31 -73.76
CA LYS A 8 -21.53 -13.06 -73.00
C LYS A 8 -21.50 -13.29 -71.49
N LYS A 9 -22.08 -14.39 -70.97
CA LYS A 9 -22.02 -14.79 -69.54
C LYS A 9 -20.59 -15.12 -69.11
N ARG A 10 -19.84 -15.86 -69.91
CA ARG A 10 -18.41 -16.19 -69.62
C ARG A 10 -17.52 -14.95 -69.66
N LYS A 11 -17.72 -14.00 -70.57
CA LYS A 11 -16.99 -12.72 -70.57
C LYS A 11 -17.33 -11.83 -69.38
N LYS A 12 -18.61 -11.78 -68.92
CA LYS A 12 -19.03 -11.05 -67.71
C LYS A 12 -18.42 -11.66 -66.45
N LYS A 13 -18.37 -13.02 -66.33
CA LYS A 13 -17.80 -13.72 -65.18
C LYS A 13 -16.27 -13.50 -65.12
N LYS A 14 -15.55 -13.58 -66.26
CA LYS A 14 -14.12 -13.25 -66.34
C LYS A 14 -13.81 -11.79 -65.97
N ARG A 15 -14.69 -10.84 -66.39
CA ARG A 15 -14.53 -9.41 -66.04
C ARG A 15 -14.78 -9.16 -64.53
N LYS A 16 -15.76 -9.83 -63.92
CA LYS A 16 -15.98 -9.75 -62.47
C LYS A 16 -14.82 -10.36 -61.68
N PHE A 17 -14.34 -11.52 -62.11
CA PHE A 17 -13.20 -12.19 -61.48
C PHE A 17 -11.91 -11.34 -61.55
N ARG A 18 -11.65 -10.73 -62.75
CA ARG A 18 -10.51 -9.82 -62.93
C ARG A 18 -10.62 -8.54 -62.11
N LYS A 19 -11.82 -7.95 -61.99
CA LYS A 19 -12.04 -6.80 -61.08
C LYS A 19 -11.83 -7.17 -59.60
N LEU A 20 -12.35 -8.31 -59.17
CA LEU A 20 -12.16 -8.79 -57.81
C LEU A 20 -10.68 -9.04 -57.53
N PHE A 21 -9.97 -9.71 -58.43
CA PHE A 21 -8.54 -10.00 -58.30
C PHE A 21 -7.68 -8.72 -58.23
N VAL A 22 -7.97 -7.73 -59.10
CA VAL A 22 -7.27 -6.43 -59.09
C VAL A 22 -7.59 -5.65 -57.78
N SER A 23 -8.82 -5.71 -57.31
CA SER A 23 -9.21 -5.05 -56.04
C SER A 23 -8.54 -5.70 -54.84
N THR A 24 -8.49 -7.04 -54.76
CA THR A 24 -7.79 -7.75 -53.68
C THR A 24 -6.27 -7.54 -53.72
N ALA A 25 -5.67 -7.55 -54.92
CA ALA A 25 -4.26 -7.25 -55.08
C ALA A 25 -3.91 -5.83 -54.62
N ALA A 26 -4.73 -4.83 -55.04
CA ALA A 26 -4.56 -3.45 -54.59
C ALA A 26 -4.69 -3.29 -53.10
N PHE A 27 -5.65 -4.00 -52.44
CA PHE A 27 -5.80 -3.99 -51.00
C PHE A 27 -4.58 -4.58 -50.29
N ILE A 28 -4.08 -5.73 -50.79
CA ILE A 28 -2.88 -6.35 -50.23
C ILE A 28 -1.66 -5.43 -50.36
N THR A 29 -1.48 -4.81 -51.53
CA THR A 29 -0.36 -3.86 -51.72
C THR A 29 -0.47 -2.67 -50.77
N ALA A 30 -1.66 -2.09 -50.60
CA ALA A 30 -1.88 -1.00 -49.67
C ALA A 30 -1.55 -1.44 -48.22
N ALA A 31 -1.99 -2.65 -47.80
CA ALA A 31 -1.68 -3.18 -46.49
C ALA A 31 -0.16 -3.37 -46.27
N VAL A 32 0.55 -3.88 -47.27
CA VAL A 32 2.01 -4.02 -47.22
C VAL A 32 2.72 -2.67 -47.08
N VAL A 33 2.26 -1.64 -47.82
CA VAL A 33 2.81 -0.29 -47.70
C VAL A 33 2.58 0.27 -46.30
N VAL A 34 1.40 0.10 -45.72
CA VAL A 34 1.08 0.57 -44.38
C VAL A 34 1.98 -0.12 -43.35
N VAL A 35 2.14 -1.46 -43.42
CA VAL A 35 3.03 -2.21 -42.52
C VAL A 35 4.48 -1.73 -42.70
N PHE A 36 4.93 -1.48 -43.92
CA PHE A 36 6.28 -0.96 -44.16
C PHE A 36 6.46 0.45 -43.56
N CYS A 37 5.49 1.32 -43.67
CA CYS A 37 5.54 2.65 -43.05
C CYS A 37 5.58 2.57 -41.54
N ILE A 38 4.77 1.69 -40.93
CA ILE A 38 4.79 1.47 -39.47
C ILE A 38 6.16 0.95 -39.05
N TYR A 39 6.71 -0.06 -39.74
CA TYR A 39 8.03 -0.60 -39.50
C TYR A 39 9.10 0.51 -39.56
N HIS A 40 9.11 1.32 -40.60
CA HIS A 40 10.08 2.38 -40.76
C HIS A 40 9.99 3.44 -39.66
N VAL A 41 8.76 3.88 -39.28
CA VAL A 41 8.56 4.85 -38.19
C VAL A 41 9.04 4.24 -36.86
N TYR A 42 8.77 2.96 -36.60
CA TYR A 42 9.13 2.34 -35.34
C TYR A 42 10.65 2.10 -35.23
N PHE A 43 11.29 1.56 -36.27
CA PHE A 43 12.70 1.14 -36.15
C PHE A 43 13.70 2.21 -36.62
N GLU A 44 13.36 3.06 -37.56
CA GLU A 44 14.29 4.01 -38.19
C GLU A 44 14.17 5.44 -37.66
N THR A 45 13.17 5.71 -36.81
CA THR A 45 13.00 7.04 -36.20
C THR A 45 13.01 6.96 -34.67
N ASP A 46 13.29 8.07 -34.00
CA ASP A 46 13.25 8.17 -32.54
C ASP A 46 11.84 8.43 -31.99
N TYR A 47 10.81 8.36 -32.84
CA TYR A 47 9.44 8.73 -32.48
C TYR A 47 8.85 7.92 -31.33
N PHE A 48 9.31 6.69 -31.15
CA PHE A 48 8.92 5.79 -30.05
C PHE A 48 10.06 5.50 -29.09
N ASN A 49 11.14 6.30 -29.11
CA ASN A 49 12.19 6.17 -28.12
C ASN A 49 11.76 6.90 -26.84
N ILE A 50 11.99 6.26 -25.69
CA ILE A 50 11.60 6.81 -24.38
C ILE A 50 12.34 8.13 -24.13
N SER A 51 11.58 9.21 -23.88
CA SER A 51 12.09 10.51 -23.42
C SER A 51 10.92 11.47 -23.14
N PRO A 52 10.68 11.87 -21.89
CA PRO A 52 11.36 11.53 -20.62
C PRO A 52 10.71 10.37 -19.87
N ILE A 53 11.38 9.90 -18.79
CA ILE A 53 10.77 9.09 -17.74
C ILE A 53 10.32 10.02 -16.62
N GLU A 54 9.03 10.07 -16.32
CA GLU A 54 8.47 10.83 -15.21
C GLU A 54 8.15 9.92 -14.03
N VAL A 55 8.42 10.41 -12.80
CA VAL A 55 8.10 9.71 -11.56
C VAL A 55 7.19 10.61 -10.73
N SER A 56 6.15 10.04 -10.16
CA SER A 56 5.20 10.75 -9.30
C SER A 56 4.85 9.93 -8.07
N GLY A 57 4.53 10.62 -6.94
CA GLY A 57 4.21 9.99 -5.66
C GLY A 57 5.44 9.50 -4.90
N ASN A 58 6.64 10.00 -5.25
CA ASN A 58 7.90 9.70 -4.61
C ASN A 58 8.27 10.81 -3.63
N GLU A 59 8.27 10.50 -2.32
CA GLU A 59 8.68 11.40 -1.23
C GLU A 59 9.93 10.87 -0.52
N ALA A 60 9.95 9.56 -0.21
CA ALA A 60 11.08 8.90 0.45
C ALA A 60 12.26 8.67 -0.52
N TYR A 61 11.97 8.35 -1.77
CA TYR A 61 12.98 8.13 -2.79
C TYR A 61 13.00 9.27 -3.81
N ASN A 62 14.19 9.69 -4.26
CA ASN A 62 14.27 10.66 -5.35
C ASN A 62 13.97 10.01 -6.72
N ARG A 63 13.62 10.87 -7.71
CA ARG A 63 13.30 10.44 -9.07
C ARG A 63 14.39 9.55 -9.68
N ASP A 64 15.63 9.99 -9.59
CA ASP A 64 16.75 9.34 -10.27
C ASP A 64 17.00 7.94 -9.72
N TYR A 65 16.84 7.74 -8.42
CA TYR A 65 16.90 6.43 -7.78
C TYR A 65 15.83 5.47 -8.32
N ILE A 66 14.58 5.94 -8.42
CA ILE A 66 13.48 5.11 -8.94
C ILE A 66 13.67 4.78 -10.42
N VAL A 67 14.15 5.73 -11.22
CA VAL A 67 14.47 5.50 -12.63
C VAL A 67 15.58 4.45 -12.77
N GLU A 68 16.67 4.57 -12.01
CA GLU A 68 17.76 3.60 -11.99
C GLU A 68 17.26 2.20 -11.59
N LYS A 69 16.46 2.11 -10.52
CA LYS A 69 15.88 0.85 -10.04
C LYS A 69 14.93 0.21 -11.04
N SER A 70 14.18 1.00 -11.78
CA SER A 70 13.25 0.50 -12.79
C SER A 70 13.93 -0.29 -13.92
N GLN A 71 15.23 -0.09 -14.11
CA GLN A 71 16.02 -0.63 -15.23
C GLN A 71 15.46 -0.19 -16.61
N ILE A 72 14.77 0.94 -16.67
CA ILE A 72 14.28 1.54 -17.92
C ILE A 72 15.23 2.67 -18.28
N GLU A 73 15.76 2.63 -19.52
CA GLU A 73 16.69 3.65 -20.01
C GLU A 73 16.03 4.60 -21.02
N GLU A 74 16.36 5.88 -20.94
CA GLU A 74 15.97 6.85 -21.95
C GLU A 74 16.66 6.50 -23.29
N GLY A 75 15.92 6.58 -24.38
CA GLY A 75 16.39 6.17 -25.71
C GLY A 75 16.02 4.76 -26.13
N GLU A 76 15.59 3.88 -25.21
CA GLU A 76 15.03 2.57 -25.57
C GLU A 76 13.68 2.68 -26.27
N LYS A 77 13.29 1.67 -27.03
CA LYS A 77 11.96 1.62 -27.66
C LYS A 77 10.89 1.35 -26.61
N ILE A 78 9.89 2.23 -26.53
CA ILE A 78 8.85 2.21 -25.49
C ILE A 78 8.13 0.86 -25.36
N PHE A 79 7.95 0.11 -26.45
CA PHE A 79 7.25 -1.18 -26.44
C PHE A 79 8.19 -2.40 -26.13
N GLU A 80 9.51 -2.17 -25.99
CA GLU A 80 10.47 -3.23 -25.69
C GLU A 80 10.72 -3.40 -24.20
N ILE A 81 10.31 -2.43 -23.38
CA ILE A 81 10.46 -2.51 -21.91
C ILE A 81 9.52 -3.53 -21.28
N ASP A 82 10.04 -4.27 -20.31
CA ASP A 82 9.23 -5.13 -19.45
C ASP A 82 8.68 -4.34 -18.23
N ARG A 83 7.53 -3.70 -18.43
CA ARG A 83 6.87 -2.92 -17.37
C ARG A 83 6.54 -3.72 -16.12
N LYS A 84 6.25 -5.02 -16.28
CA LYS A 84 5.91 -5.88 -15.15
C LYS A 84 7.12 -6.10 -14.28
N ARG A 85 8.27 -6.42 -14.89
CA ARG A 85 9.53 -6.57 -14.20
C ARG A 85 9.98 -5.27 -13.53
N ALA A 86 9.89 -4.14 -14.24
CA ALA A 86 10.21 -2.83 -13.68
C ALA A 86 9.36 -2.51 -12.45
N LYS A 87 8.04 -2.78 -12.53
CA LYS A 87 7.13 -2.63 -11.40
C LYS A 87 7.54 -3.51 -10.22
N GLU A 88 7.81 -4.81 -10.43
CA GLU A 88 8.19 -5.74 -9.37
C GLU A 88 9.48 -5.29 -8.68
N ILE A 89 10.50 -4.87 -9.42
CA ILE A 89 11.76 -4.36 -8.84
C ILE A 89 11.54 -3.09 -8.02
N ILE A 90 10.68 -2.19 -8.46
CA ILE A 90 10.36 -0.96 -7.72
C ILE A 90 9.57 -1.30 -6.45
N GLU A 91 8.65 -2.27 -6.50
CA GLU A 91 7.85 -2.70 -5.35
C GLU A 91 8.66 -3.49 -4.30
N ASP A 92 9.86 -3.96 -4.64
CA ASP A 92 10.81 -4.57 -3.68
C ASP A 92 11.48 -3.51 -2.78
N GLU A 93 11.38 -2.21 -3.11
CA GLU A 93 11.91 -1.14 -2.27
C GLU A 93 11.05 -0.93 -1.02
N VAL A 94 11.69 -0.83 0.15
CA VAL A 94 11.03 -0.89 1.47
C VAL A 94 9.90 0.12 1.64
N TYR A 95 10.11 1.37 1.19
CA TYR A 95 9.10 2.41 1.30
C TYR A 95 8.06 2.39 0.19
N VAL A 96 8.18 1.53 -0.83
CA VAL A 96 7.18 1.44 -1.90
C VAL A 96 6.06 0.47 -1.50
N GLU A 97 4.84 0.98 -1.35
CA GLU A 97 3.66 0.15 -1.12
C GLU A 97 3.12 -0.44 -2.42
N SER A 98 3.14 0.36 -3.48
CA SER A 98 2.75 -0.09 -4.83
C SER A 98 3.33 0.81 -5.90
N ALA A 99 3.62 0.24 -7.07
CA ALA A 99 4.07 0.95 -8.25
C ALA A 99 3.20 0.66 -9.47
N ARG A 100 3.13 1.63 -10.38
CA ARG A 100 2.48 1.48 -11.67
C ARG A 100 3.33 2.11 -12.76
N VAL A 101 3.72 1.32 -13.75
CA VAL A 101 4.48 1.77 -14.93
C VAL A 101 3.54 1.87 -16.11
N VAL A 102 3.35 3.07 -16.66
CA VAL A 102 2.36 3.38 -17.69
C VAL A 102 3.03 4.00 -18.90
N TYR A 103 2.60 3.59 -20.09
CA TYR A 103 2.97 4.28 -21.34
C TYR A 103 2.12 5.54 -21.53
N GLU A 104 2.77 6.66 -21.75
CA GLU A 104 2.17 7.86 -22.33
C GLU A 104 2.73 8.07 -23.73
N LEU A 105 2.06 7.44 -24.71
CA LEU A 105 2.51 7.46 -26.10
C LEU A 105 2.62 8.90 -26.65
N PRO A 106 3.61 9.16 -27.53
CA PRO A 106 4.41 8.13 -28.25
C PRO A 106 5.69 7.69 -27.54
N ASP A 107 6.25 8.48 -26.62
CA ASP A 107 7.65 8.41 -26.21
C ASP A 107 7.88 8.51 -24.68
N LYS A 108 6.81 8.62 -23.87
CA LYS A 108 6.94 8.90 -22.44
C LYS A 108 6.55 7.70 -21.58
N ILE A 109 7.31 7.48 -20.51
CA ILE A 109 6.99 6.56 -19.43
C ILE A 109 6.62 7.35 -18.19
N LEU A 110 5.51 6.98 -17.55
CA LEU A 110 5.10 7.47 -16.25
C LEU A 110 5.17 6.36 -15.22
N ILE A 111 6.00 6.54 -14.19
CA ILE A 111 6.09 5.68 -13.00
C ILE A 111 5.33 6.38 -11.88
N GLN A 112 4.22 5.77 -11.45
CA GLN A 112 3.41 6.25 -10.35
C GLN A 112 3.68 5.38 -9.12
N LEU A 113 4.08 6.01 -8.01
CA LEU A 113 4.34 5.34 -6.75
C LEU A 113 3.26 5.68 -5.73
N ARG A 114 3.00 4.75 -4.85
CA ARG A 114 2.41 4.98 -3.55
C ARG A 114 3.42 4.50 -2.53
N GLU A 115 3.94 5.42 -1.74
CA GLU A 115 4.92 5.13 -0.72
C GLU A 115 4.23 4.87 0.63
N ARG A 116 4.95 4.13 1.49
CA ARG A 116 4.56 3.86 2.89
C ARG A 116 5.00 5.02 3.75
N GLU A 117 4.14 5.45 4.65
CA GLU A 117 4.44 6.48 5.63
C GLU A 117 4.81 5.85 6.98
N GLU A 118 5.82 6.40 7.65
CA GLU A 118 6.14 6.04 9.03
C GLU A 118 5.00 6.48 9.95
N LYS A 119 4.38 5.54 10.67
CA LYS A 119 3.25 5.86 11.55
C LYS A 119 3.46 5.47 12.99
N TYR A 120 4.08 4.33 13.24
CA TYR A 120 4.32 3.83 14.59
C TYR A 120 5.80 3.50 14.81
N LYS A 121 6.22 3.64 16.07
CA LYS A 121 7.49 3.09 16.53
C LYS A 121 7.24 2.09 17.66
N ILE A 122 7.72 0.88 17.47
CA ILE A 122 7.57 -0.21 18.43
C ILE A 122 8.85 -0.28 19.24
N LEU A 123 8.71 -0.14 20.56
CA LEU A 123 9.84 -0.35 21.49
C LEU A 123 9.89 -1.84 21.87
N TYR A 124 10.97 -2.49 21.50
CA TYR A 124 11.23 -3.87 21.84
C TYR A 124 12.72 -4.06 22.16
N LYS A 125 13.05 -4.62 23.34
CA LYS A 125 14.44 -4.86 23.80
C LYS A 125 15.38 -3.66 23.62
N ASN A 126 14.91 -2.45 23.97
CA ASN A 126 15.63 -1.18 23.85
C ASN A 126 15.95 -0.73 22.42
N GLU A 127 15.34 -1.32 21.42
CA GLU A 127 15.42 -0.92 20.03
C GLU A 127 14.06 -0.41 19.54
N TYR A 128 14.07 0.60 18.67
CA TYR A 128 12.87 1.08 18.02
C TYR A 128 12.75 0.47 16.62
N ILE A 129 11.59 -0.13 16.36
CA ILE A 129 11.20 -0.67 15.07
C ILE A 129 10.15 0.30 14.51
N VAL A 130 10.44 0.96 13.39
CA VAL A 130 9.51 1.91 12.76
C VAL A 130 8.70 1.19 11.70
N THR A 131 7.38 1.33 11.78
CA THR A 131 6.45 0.66 10.87
C THR A 131 5.47 1.64 10.23
N ASP A 132 4.88 1.22 9.11
CA ASP A 132 3.69 1.84 8.57
C ASP A 132 2.45 1.51 9.43
N LYS A 133 1.28 2.00 9.00
CA LYS A 133 -0.02 1.76 9.67
C LYS A 133 -0.45 0.30 9.72
N ASN A 134 0.14 -0.59 8.91
CA ASN A 134 -0.19 -2.00 8.81
C ASN A 134 0.83 -2.90 9.54
N GLY A 135 1.85 -2.33 10.19
CA GLY A 135 2.91 -3.06 10.83
C GLY A 135 4.00 -3.57 9.88
N TYR A 136 4.11 -2.98 8.68
CA TYR A 136 5.24 -3.25 7.79
C TYR A 136 6.47 -2.50 8.27
N VAL A 137 7.59 -3.19 8.45
CA VAL A 137 8.83 -2.63 9.05
C VAL A 137 9.59 -1.83 8.00
N LEU A 138 9.70 -0.54 8.23
CA LEU A 138 10.38 0.40 7.33
C LEU A 138 11.85 0.58 7.68
N ARG A 139 12.17 0.67 8.96
CA ARG A 139 13.53 0.79 9.46
C ARG A 139 13.63 0.46 10.94
N THR A 140 14.85 0.31 11.44
CA THR A 140 15.16 0.26 12.86
C THR A 140 16.07 1.43 13.25
N GLY A 141 16.12 1.77 14.53
CA GLY A 141 17.00 2.83 15.02
C GLY A 141 16.62 3.37 16.38
N SER A 142 17.46 4.26 16.89
CA SER A 142 17.30 4.88 18.22
C SER A 142 16.67 6.27 18.19
N GLU A 143 16.22 6.74 17.05
CA GLU A 143 15.72 8.11 16.90
C GLU A 143 14.36 8.31 17.60
N LYS A 144 14.32 9.35 18.44
CA LYS A 144 13.12 9.81 19.10
C LYS A 144 12.37 10.78 18.15
N ASN A 145 11.62 10.24 17.22
CA ASN A 145 10.69 11.05 16.44
C ASN A 145 9.31 11.12 17.16
N GLU A 146 8.44 11.99 16.69
CA GLU A 146 7.12 12.24 17.28
C GLU A 146 6.09 11.13 17.01
N LEU A 147 6.50 9.99 16.46
CA LEU A 147 5.61 8.88 16.17
C LEU A 147 5.03 8.28 17.46
N LEU A 148 3.78 7.81 17.37
CA LEU A 148 3.15 7.10 18.47
C LEU A 148 3.96 5.85 18.84
N THR A 149 4.34 5.79 20.12
CA THR A 149 5.13 4.67 20.64
C THR A 149 4.21 3.51 21.04
N ILE A 150 4.52 2.33 20.53
CA ILE A 150 3.90 1.07 20.93
C ILE A 150 4.96 0.26 21.67
N GLU A 151 4.70 -0.11 22.91
CA GLU A 151 5.55 -1.00 23.67
C GLU A 151 5.04 -2.45 23.55
N SER A 152 5.91 -3.40 23.29
CA SER A 152 5.52 -4.80 23.21
C SER A 152 6.07 -5.61 24.38
N PHE A 153 5.16 -6.23 25.14
CA PHE A 153 5.47 -7.18 26.21
C PHE A 153 5.49 -8.63 25.71
N ILE A 154 5.14 -8.86 24.46
CA ILE A 154 5.26 -10.16 23.80
C ILE A 154 6.44 -10.15 22.83
N ASP A 155 6.96 -11.31 22.52
CA ASP A 155 8.09 -11.42 21.60
C ASP A 155 7.74 -10.95 20.21
N VAL A 156 8.65 -10.15 19.65
CA VAL A 156 8.54 -9.54 18.33
C VAL A 156 9.61 -10.13 17.41
N LEU A 157 9.19 -10.62 16.25
CA LEU A 157 10.06 -11.02 15.17
C LEU A 157 9.89 -10.04 14.00
N TYR A 158 10.98 -9.52 13.47
CA TYR A 158 10.95 -8.51 12.43
C TYR A 158 12.18 -8.56 11.53
N ASN A 159 11.98 -8.18 10.28
CA ASN A 159 13.03 -7.80 9.34
C ASN A 159 12.57 -6.52 8.65
N VAL A 160 13.51 -5.66 8.28
CA VAL A 160 13.22 -4.48 7.46
C VAL A 160 12.75 -4.97 6.08
N GLY A 161 11.62 -4.44 5.60
CA GLY A 161 10.99 -4.87 4.35
C GLY A 161 9.97 -6.00 4.50
N ASP A 162 9.67 -6.44 5.75
CA ASP A 162 8.67 -7.46 6.03
C ASP A 162 7.59 -6.95 7.00
N SER A 163 6.46 -7.65 7.07
CA SER A 163 5.48 -7.42 8.13
C SER A 163 6.00 -7.95 9.47
N ILE A 164 5.85 -7.14 10.51
CA ILE A 164 6.21 -7.53 11.88
C ILE A 164 5.38 -8.75 12.30
N GLN A 165 5.97 -9.63 13.11
CA GLN A 165 5.28 -10.78 13.69
C GLN A 165 5.28 -10.66 15.22
N LEU A 166 4.15 -10.91 15.82
CA LEU A 166 3.94 -10.88 17.27
C LEU A 166 3.62 -12.29 17.76
N THR A 167 4.39 -12.80 18.71
CA THR A 167 4.25 -14.19 19.18
C THR A 167 2.85 -14.46 19.74
N GLY A 168 2.17 -15.45 19.17
CA GLY A 168 0.82 -15.86 19.57
C GLY A 168 -0.32 -15.03 18.95
N ILE A 169 -0.01 -14.12 18.02
CA ILE A 169 -0.97 -13.34 17.25
C ILE A 169 -0.86 -13.76 15.78
N GLU A 170 -1.95 -14.30 15.22
CA GLU A 170 -1.99 -14.76 13.82
C GLU A 170 -2.20 -13.60 12.85
N ASP A 171 -3.14 -12.68 13.14
CA ASP A 171 -3.43 -11.50 12.34
C ASP A 171 -2.91 -10.23 13.01
N VAL A 172 -1.64 -9.93 12.76
CA VAL A 172 -0.99 -8.72 13.26
C VAL A 172 -1.60 -7.46 12.64
N GLN A 173 -2.10 -7.55 11.42
CA GLN A 173 -2.75 -6.40 10.76
C GLN A 173 -4.04 -5.99 11.48
N GLU A 174 -4.76 -6.95 12.10
CA GLU A 174 -5.94 -6.62 12.91
C GLU A 174 -5.54 -5.81 14.15
N ILE A 175 -4.41 -6.14 14.80
CA ILE A 175 -3.88 -5.35 15.91
C ILE A 175 -3.58 -3.92 15.48
N PHE A 176 -2.90 -3.72 14.36
CA PHE A 176 -2.59 -2.38 13.86
C PHE A 176 -3.84 -1.59 13.42
N ARG A 177 -4.82 -2.25 12.81
CA ARG A 177 -6.13 -1.63 12.52
C ARG A 177 -6.86 -1.21 13.78
N THR A 178 -6.77 -2.01 14.84
CA THR A 178 -7.33 -1.68 16.15
C THR A 178 -6.61 -0.49 16.77
N ILE A 179 -5.29 -0.44 16.71
CA ILE A 179 -4.47 0.69 17.20
C ILE A 179 -4.80 1.97 16.41
N ASP A 180 -4.94 1.87 15.10
CA ASP A 180 -5.31 3.00 14.23
C ASP A 180 -6.68 3.55 14.60
N TYR A 181 -7.68 2.67 14.75
CA TYR A 181 -9.02 3.02 15.20
C TYR A 181 -9.02 3.72 16.58
N ILE A 182 -8.24 3.20 17.53
CA ILE A 182 -8.09 3.79 18.86
C ILE A 182 -7.50 5.19 18.77
N SER A 183 -6.44 5.36 17.99
CA SER A 183 -5.77 6.64 17.79
C SER A 183 -6.71 7.68 17.17
N ASP A 184 -7.57 7.27 16.24
CA ASP A 184 -8.54 8.14 15.58
C ASP A 184 -9.68 8.54 16.52
N GLU A 185 -10.21 7.60 17.31
CA GLU A 185 -11.37 7.84 18.20
C GLU A 185 -10.99 8.72 19.42
N PHE A 186 -9.82 8.47 20.05
CA PHE A 186 -9.32 9.31 21.15
C PHE A 186 -8.68 10.61 20.65
N GLY A 187 -8.30 10.70 19.39
CA GLY A 187 -7.40 11.72 18.86
C GLY A 187 -5.95 11.45 19.26
N SER A 188 -5.05 11.67 18.33
CA SER A 188 -3.61 11.38 18.48
C SER A 188 -2.93 12.13 19.65
N SER A 189 -3.53 13.22 20.13
CA SER A 189 -3.05 13.99 21.30
C SER A 189 -3.48 13.36 22.63
N SER A 190 -4.56 12.59 22.67
CA SER A 190 -5.12 12.04 23.91
C SER A 190 -4.53 10.68 24.30
N VAL A 191 -3.85 9.99 23.36
CA VAL A 191 -3.15 8.72 23.60
C VAL A 191 -1.66 9.00 23.75
N ARG A 192 -1.09 8.76 24.92
CA ARG A 192 0.34 8.97 25.22
C ARG A 192 1.21 7.76 24.89
N GLY A 193 0.61 6.57 24.91
CA GLY A 193 1.29 5.32 24.61
C GLY A 193 0.31 4.17 24.50
N ILE A 194 0.74 3.16 23.80
CA ILE A 194 0.01 1.90 23.61
C ILE A 194 0.98 0.77 23.95
N SER A 195 0.49 -0.23 24.72
CA SER A 195 1.28 -1.41 25.01
C SER A 195 0.52 -2.64 24.53
N ILE A 196 1.16 -3.47 23.72
CA ILE A 196 0.66 -4.80 23.37
C ILE A 196 1.03 -5.72 24.54
N TYR A 197 0.08 -5.93 25.45
CA TYR A 197 0.34 -6.62 26.72
C TYR A 197 0.27 -8.13 26.58
N SER A 198 -0.69 -8.62 25.78
CA SER A 198 -0.83 -10.04 25.50
C SER A 198 -1.55 -10.22 24.16
N LYS A 199 -1.65 -11.46 23.68
CA LYS A 199 -2.42 -11.78 22.46
C LYS A 199 -3.88 -11.34 22.49
N ASN A 200 -4.43 -11.07 23.68
CA ASN A 200 -5.86 -10.74 23.86
C ASN A 200 -6.07 -9.36 24.48
N SER A 201 -5.03 -8.58 24.75
CA SER A 201 -5.20 -7.29 25.41
C SER A 201 -4.18 -6.24 24.99
N ILE A 202 -4.69 -5.02 24.82
CA ILE A 202 -3.91 -3.80 24.62
C ILE A 202 -4.13 -2.89 25.82
N LEU A 203 -3.06 -2.27 26.32
CA LEU A 203 -3.09 -1.28 27.37
C LEU A 203 -2.83 0.09 26.75
N LEU A 204 -3.75 1.03 26.97
CA LEU A 204 -3.65 2.42 26.53
C LEU A 204 -3.25 3.28 27.72
N LYS A 205 -2.36 4.23 27.50
CA LYS A 205 -2.08 5.33 28.43
C LYS A 205 -2.65 6.62 27.87
N THR A 206 -3.62 7.20 28.57
CA THR A 206 -4.25 8.47 28.17
C THR A 206 -3.40 9.68 28.59
N GLU A 207 -3.67 10.85 28.04
CA GLU A 207 -3.06 12.12 28.46
C GLU A 207 -3.35 12.48 29.92
N TYR A 208 -4.45 11.99 30.48
CA TYR A 208 -4.84 12.19 31.87
C TYR A 208 -4.08 11.29 32.86
N GLY A 209 -3.22 10.38 32.33
CA GLY A 209 -2.51 9.39 33.15
C GLY A 209 -3.35 8.17 33.51
N THR A 210 -4.60 8.07 33.04
CA THR A 210 -5.44 6.88 33.19
C THR A 210 -4.98 5.81 32.21
N PHE A 211 -4.90 4.56 32.68
CA PHE A 211 -4.69 3.40 31.83
C PHE A 211 -6.03 2.77 31.47
N ILE A 212 -6.15 2.24 30.26
CA ILE A 212 -7.32 1.51 29.80
C ILE A 212 -6.84 0.18 29.22
N ARG A 213 -7.23 -0.93 29.85
CA ARG A 213 -6.92 -2.26 29.37
C ARG A 213 -8.10 -2.80 28.57
N LEU A 214 -7.90 -2.89 27.27
CA LEU A 214 -8.90 -3.38 26.32
C LEU A 214 -8.79 -4.89 26.13
N ASN A 215 -9.93 -5.56 26.02
CA ASN A 215 -10.06 -6.96 25.66
C ASN A 215 -10.31 -7.09 24.15
N LEU A 216 -9.31 -7.61 23.42
CA LEU A 216 -9.38 -7.77 21.96
C LEU A 216 -10.43 -8.77 21.47
N ASN A 217 -10.94 -9.63 22.36
CA ASN A 217 -12.01 -10.59 22.03
C ASN A 217 -13.43 -9.99 22.14
N GLN A 218 -13.55 -8.71 22.50
CA GLN A 218 -14.83 -8.03 22.70
C GLN A 218 -14.90 -6.79 21.79
N ASP A 219 -16.08 -6.16 21.73
CA ASP A 219 -16.29 -4.94 20.94
C ASP A 219 -15.42 -3.78 21.47
N ILE A 220 -14.37 -3.46 20.75
CA ILE A 220 -13.42 -2.39 21.08
C ILE A 220 -14.10 -1.04 21.11
N LYS A 221 -15.03 -0.77 20.18
CA LYS A 221 -15.76 0.51 20.12
C LYS A 221 -16.58 0.72 21.38
N TYR A 222 -17.28 -0.30 21.82
CA TYR A 222 -18.02 -0.26 23.08
C TYR A 222 -17.11 0.05 24.26
N GLN A 223 -15.96 -0.65 24.37
CA GLN A 223 -15.00 -0.45 25.45
C GLN A 223 -14.46 0.98 25.48
N ILE A 224 -14.11 1.54 24.34
CA ILE A 224 -13.59 2.91 24.23
C ILE A 224 -14.65 3.93 24.68
N VAL A 225 -15.86 3.84 24.14
CA VAL A 225 -16.95 4.76 24.50
C VAL A 225 -17.27 4.67 26.01
N PHE A 226 -17.25 3.46 26.55
CA PHE A 226 -17.52 3.24 27.97
C PHE A 226 -16.38 3.77 28.85
N ALA A 227 -15.12 3.57 28.46
CA ALA A 227 -13.97 4.12 29.17
C ALA A 227 -14.00 5.66 29.24
N LEU A 228 -14.29 6.30 28.10
CA LEU A 228 -14.45 7.76 28.05
C LEU A 228 -15.59 8.24 28.98
N LYS A 229 -16.69 7.49 29.03
CA LYS A 229 -17.80 7.81 29.95
C LYS A 229 -17.36 7.72 31.42
N ILE A 230 -16.64 6.66 31.82
CA ILE A 230 -16.10 6.52 33.18
C ILE A 230 -15.17 7.69 33.52
N ILE A 231 -14.24 8.03 32.62
CA ILE A 231 -13.31 9.16 32.81
C ILE A 231 -14.10 10.46 33.02
N ASN A 232 -15.07 10.75 32.16
CA ASN A 232 -15.90 11.97 32.27
C ASN A 232 -16.76 12.02 33.55
N GLU A 233 -17.32 10.88 33.97
CA GLU A 233 -18.08 10.80 35.23
C GLU A 233 -17.18 11.04 36.43
N ARG A 234 -15.97 10.50 36.47
CA ARG A 234 -15.00 10.75 37.54
C ARG A 234 -14.60 12.21 37.59
N PHE A 235 -14.31 12.83 36.45
CA PHE A 235 -14.03 14.27 36.38
C PHE A 235 -15.21 15.11 36.94
N SER A 236 -16.42 14.81 36.54
CA SER A 236 -17.62 15.54 36.95
C SER A 236 -17.88 15.42 38.47
N ASN A 237 -17.44 14.34 39.08
CA ASN A 237 -17.59 14.09 40.52
C ASN A 237 -16.33 14.50 41.33
N ASN A 238 -15.39 15.22 40.74
CA ASN A 238 -14.09 15.58 41.33
C ASN A 238 -13.27 14.37 41.86
N LEU A 239 -13.45 13.21 41.25
CA LEU A 239 -12.65 12.01 41.54
C LEU A 239 -11.40 12.03 40.69
N GLY A 240 -10.28 11.62 41.25
CA GLY A 240 -9.02 11.49 40.50
C GLY A 240 -9.15 10.50 39.33
N VAL A 241 -8.48 10.82 38.22
CA VAL A 241 -8.40 9.94 37.03
C VAL A 241 -6.95 9.56 36.74
N SER A 242 -5.98 10.32 37.28
CA SER A 242 -4.57 10.02 37.13
C SER A 242 -4.20 8.75 37.93
N ASN A 243 -3.31 7.94 37.38
CA ASN A 243 -2.82 6.69 37.96
C ASN A 243 -3.90 5.63 38.22
N GLY A 244 -5.07 5.74 37.60
CA GLY A 244 -6.09 4.69 37.65
C GLY A 244 -6.07 3.82 36.41
N MET A 245 -6.64 2.61 36.49
CA MET A 245 -6.83 1.74 35.33
C MET A 245 -8.29 1.32 35.18
N ILE A 246 -8.81 1.41 33.97
CA ILE A 246 -10.10 0.82 33.56
C ILE A 246 -9.79 -0.51 32.87
N ASP A 247 -10.19 -1.63 33.49
CA ASP A 247 -9.88 -2.97 32.98
C ASP A 247 -11.13 -3.67 32.44
N PHE A 248 -11.15 -3.96 31.13
CA PHE A 248 -12.20 -4.70 30.44
C PHE A 248 -11.92 -6.21 30.34
N THR A 249 -10.84 -6.71 30.94
CA THR A 249 -10.47 -8.14 30.84
C THR A 249 -10.95 -8.98 32.02
N LYS A 250 -11.52 -8.36 33.07
CA LYS A 250 -11.87 -9.01 34.34
C LYS A 250 -13.33 -9.43 34.47
N GLY A 251 -14.07 -9.60 33.37
CA GLY A 251 -15.46 -10.06 33.37
C GLY A 251 -16.32 -9.29 32.36
N ASP A 252 -17.64 -9.33 32.58
CA ASP A 252 -18.62 -8.72 31.65
C ASP A 252 -18.74 -7.19 31.81
N SER A 253 -18.24 -6.64 32.91
CA SER A 253 -18.26 -5.19 33.15
C SER A 253 -16.84 -4.71 33.51
N PRO A 254 -16.45 -3.51 33.04
CA PRO A 254 -15.16 -2.96 33.38
C PRO A 254 -15.07 -2.62 34.86
N ILE A 255 -13.90 -2.78 35.42
CA ILE A 255 -13.58 -2.36 36.79
C ILE A 255 -12.62 -1.18 36.73
N TYR A 256 -12.76 -0.26 37.71
CA TYR A 256 -11.82 0.82 37.91
C TYR A 256 -10.90 0.47 39.08
N ILE A 257 -9.59 0.47 38.83
CA ILE A 257 -8.53 0.18 39.81
C ILE A 257 -7.87 1.53 40.10
N GLU A 258 -7.86 1.94 41.36
CA GLU A 258 -7.14 3.14 41.81
C GLU A 258 -5.67 2.82 42.07
N ASP A 259 -4.81 3.82 41.90
CA ASP A 259 -3.36 3.75 42.16
C ASP A 259 -2.67 2.59 41.42
N PHE A 260 -2.98 2.41 40.14
CA PHE A 260 -2.40 1.37 39.31
C PHE A 260 -0.92 1.68 39.00
N GLU A 261 -0.05 0.77 39.36
CA GLU A 261 1.37 0.77 38.99
C GLU A 261 1.66 -0.37 37.98
N MET A 262 2.35 -0.02 36.90
CA MET A 262 2.58 -0.95 35.79
C MET A 262 3.51 -2.13 36.15
N GLU A 263 4.37 -1.96 37.15
CA GLU A 263 5.33 -2.98 37.63
C GLU A 263 4.67 -4.15 38.42
N GLU A 264 3.54 -3.89 39.07
CA GLU A 264 2.82 -4.93 39.83
C GLU A 264 2.02 -5.93 38.96
N TYR A 265 1.91 -5.67 37.65
CA TYR A 265 1.04 -6.44 36.76
C TYR A 265 1.78 -7.47 35.90
N ASN A 266 3.09 -7.64 36.08
CA ASN A 266 3.94 -8.57 35.31
C ASN A 266 4.05 -9.96 35.92
N GLU A 267 3.19 -10.36 36.92
CA GLU A 267 3.15 -11.69 37.51
C GLU A 267 1.99 -12.56 36.99
#